data_d2c035cc11f29f4072a9332635362614
#
_entry.id   d2c035cc11f29f4072a9332635362614
#
_cell.length_a   1.000
_cell.length_b   1.000
_cell.length_c   1.000
_cell.angle_alpha   90.00
_cell.angle_beta   90.00
_cell.angle_gamma   90.00
#
_symmetry.space_group_name_H-M   'P 1'
#
loop_
_entity.id
_entity.type
_entity.pdbx_description
1 polymer ?
#
loop_
_entity_poly.entity_id
_entity_poly.type
_entity_poly.pdbx_seq_one_letter_code
_entity_poly.pdbx_strand_id
1 'polypeptide(L)'
;MQRRREPEHPAAARVDDFSYLAPGDIYLDAACQSLRPQPVLDALTEYYTNYNACGGRVRYPWGVRVDEAVESTRAAVLGLLSLSARHYAVSFTLNTTYGLNLLLGQLPQGTYQRVVTSGIEHNSVFLPTMTAARRLDVERLVLDRDPDGSLRYQPSQLERAIVVVNAVSNVDGRALPNLRELVHDAHAHGGIVIIDAAQAMAHGRELLAKTAADAICFSAHKMYGASLGVVVARHELLASLEISFVGGGMVTDVREDSFDLASHDPASLLEPGLQAWGEIIALGSAARWLTQVHPSGRTPAEHIARLSTRLYEGLAGIPQFTLLNTGASPVISGYAPKTDSHRLSVFLSRHGVMTRSGYFCAHHYLKQQLGLPPLLRFSLGLHSTDDDIDVAVDSFTRLLKGLR
;
A
#
# COMPACT_ATOMS: atom_id res chain seq x y z
N MET A 1 29.18 17.46 24.35
CA MET A 1 28.48 16.26 24.85
C MET A 1 27.40 16.71 25.82
N GLN A 2 26.18 16.94 25.33
CA GLN A 2 25.03 17.23 26.20
C GLN A 2 24.42 15.90 26.62
N ARG A 3 24.31 15.65 27.90
CA ARG A 3 23.62 14.50 28.47
C ARG A 3 22.16 14.53 28.03
N ARG A 4 21.70 13.46 27.31
CA ARG A 4 20.28 13.20 27.06
C ARG A 4 19.61 13.05 28.44
N ARG A 5 18.56 13.83 28.72
CA ARG A 5 17.68 13.60 29.87
C ARG A 5 16.90 12.32 29.60
N GLU A 6 16.95 11.36 30.52
CA GLU A 6 16.07 10.20 30.50
C GLU A 6 14.61 10.67 30.62
N PRO A 7 13.69 10.06 29.88
CA PRO A 7 12.27 10.37 30.00
C PRO A 7 11.74 9.89 31.37
N GLU A 8 11.05 10.77 32.09
CA GLU A 8 10.49 10.54 33.45
C GLU A 8 9.21 9.67 33.47
N HIS A 9 8.79 9.08 32.37
CA HIS A 9 7.63 8.18 32.34
C HIS A 9 8.04 6.77 31.90
N PRO A 10 7.50 5.70 32.54
CA PRO A 10 7.70 4.35 32.07
C PRO A 10 7.08 4.23 30.66
N ALA A 11 7.94 4.01 29.66
CA ALA A 11 7.50 3.84 28.28
C ALA A 11 6.43 2.75 28.21
N ALA A 12 5.26 3.07 27.64
CA ALA A 12 4.26 2.04 27.34
C ALA A 12 4.91 0.96 26.48
N ALA A 13 4.74 -0.31 26.88
CA ALA A 13 5.40 -1.43 26.21
C ALA A 13 5.03 -1.45 24.72
N ARG A 14 6.00 -1.21 23.85
CA ARG A 14 5.86 -1.46 22.42
C ARG A 14 5.57 -2.93 22.20
N VAL A 15 4.96 -3.27 21.07
CA VAL A 15 4.88 -4.67 20.65
C VAL A 15 6.30 -5.21 20.58
N ASP A 16 6.59 -6.32 21.29
CA ASP A 16 7.94 -6.89 21.43
C ASP A 16 8.64 -7.13 20.08
N ASP A 17 7.84 -7.35 19.04
CA ASP A 17 8.32 -7.57 17.66
C ASP A 17 9.08 -6.39 17.04
N PHE A 18 9.09 -5.20 17.68
CA PHE A 18 9.79 -4.00 17.21
C PHE A 18 10.87 -3.54 18.21
N SER A 19 11.42 -4.46 19.02
CA SER A 19 12.43 -4.18 20.05
C SER A 19 13.74 -3.58 19.51
N TYR A 20 13.99 -3.66 18.21
CA TYR A 20 15.14 -3.04 17.55
C TYR A 20 15.05 -1.51 17.40
N LEU A 21 13.88 -0.90 17.63
CA LEU A 21 13.77 0.55 17.70
C LEU A 21 14.48 1.08 18.95
N ALA A 22 15.41 2.00 18.76
CA ALA A 22 16.13 2.57 19.88
C ALA A 22 15.18 3.40 20.78
N PRO A 23 15.44 3.46 22.09
CA PRO A 23 14.73 4.36 22.98
C PRO A 23 14.78 5.80 22.50
N GLY A 24 13.61 6.44 22.35
CA GLY A 24 13.49 7.82 21.84
C GLY A 24 13.38 7.93 20.33
N ASP A 25 13.46 6.84 19.58
CA ASP A 25 13.11 6.82 18.17
C ASP A 25 11.59 6.66 18.00
N ILE A 26 10.96 7.66 17.39
CA ILE A 26 9.52 7.74 17.15
C ILE A 26 9.30 7.71 15.65
N TYR A 27 8.89 6.55 15.13
CA TYR A 27 8.70 6.34 13.70
C TYR A 27 7.26 6.61 13.29
N LEU A 28 7.02 7.73 12.61
CA LEU A 28 5.71 8.18 12.12
C LEU A 28 5.69 8.36 10.59
N ASP A 29 6.36 7.44 9.85
CA ASP A 29 6.36 7.42 8.37
C ASP A 29 5.91 6.05 7.82
N ALA A 30 5.00 5.35 8.52
CA ALA A 30 4.52 4.01 8.13
C ALA A 30 3.81 3.99 6.75
N ALA A 31 3.17 5.11 6.34
CA ALA A 31 2.54 5.22 5.02
C ALA A 31 3.54 5.20 3.84
N CYS A 32 4.83 5.45 4.10
CA CYS A 32 5.90 5.24 3.13
C CYS A 32 6.41 3.80 3.18
N GLN A 33 6.76 3.35 4.40
CA GLN A 33 7.29 2.03 4.65
C GLN A 33 6.99 1.63 6.11
N SER A 34 6.23 0.55 6.31
CA SER A 34 6.02 0.01 7.66
C SER A 34 7.32 -0.66 8.18
N LEU A 35 7.52 -0.62 9.48
CA LEU A 35 8.58 -1.40 10.12
C LEU A 35 8.26 -2.91 10.01
N ARG A 36 9.30 -3.74 9.96
CA ARG A 36 9.13 -5.21 9.88
C ARG A 36 9.10 -5.78 11.30
N PRO A 37 8.08 -6.56 11.67
CA PRO A 37 8.09 -7.27 12.94
C PRO A 37 9.13 -8.41 12.93
N GLN A 38 9.64 -8.77 14.09
CA GLN A 38 10.70 -9.78 14.24
C GLN A 38 10.42 -11.09 13.48
N PRO A 39 9.18 -11.67 13.51
CA PRO A 39 8.88 -12.89 12.76
C PRO A 39 9.09 -12.79 11.23
N VAL A 40 9.00 -11.58 10.67
CA VAL A 40 9.24 -11.32 9.24
C VAL A 40 10.74 -11.29 8.94
N LEU A 41 11.52 -10.68 9.83
CA LEU A 41 13.00 -10.66 9.74
C LEU A 41 13.57 -12.07 9.91
N ASP A 42 13.02 -12.85 10.84
CA ASP A 42 13.42 -14.23 11.09
C ASP A 42 13.12 -15.12 9.88
N ALA A 43 11.94 -15.00 9.27
CA ALA A 43 11.58 -15.77 8.07
C ALA A 43 12.52 -15.47 6.88
N LEU A 44 12.89 -14.20 6.70
CA LEU A 44 13.84 -13.79 5.67
C LEU A 44 15.24 -14.37 5.94
N THR A 45 15.70 -14.27 7.19
CA THR A 45 17.00 -14.81 7.62
C THR A 45 17.02 -16.33 7.47
N GLU A 46 15.98 -17.02 7.90
CA GLU A 46 15.86 -18.48 7.79
C GLU A 46 15.96 -18.96 6.35
N TYR A 47 15.27 -18.29 5.41
CA TYR A 47 15.37 -18.63 3.99
C TYR A 47 16.83 -18.55 3.50
N TYR A 48 17.50 -17.42 3.72
CA TYR A 48 18.86 -17.22 3.19
C TYR A 48 19.92 -18.09 3.87
N THR A 49 19.72 -18.49 5.11
CA THR A 49 20.71 -19.29 5.86
C THR A 49 20.49 -20.80 5.79
N ASN A 50 19.23 -21.27 5.68
CA ASN A 50 18.91 -22.67 5.89
C ASN A 50 18.42 -23.40 4.62
N TYR A 51 17.82 -22.69 3.65
CA TYR A 51 17.29 -23.33 2.43
C TYR A 51 17.23 -22.36 1.23
N ASN A 52 18.28 -21.59 1.04
CA ASN A 52 18.42 -20.65 -0.08
C ASN A 52 18.44 -21.38 -1.42
N ALA A 53 17.27 -21.62 -2.00
CA ALA A 53 17.08 -22.36 -3.23
C ALA A 53 16.05 -21.66 -4.13
N CYS A 54 16.09 -21.98 -5.43
CA CYS A 54 14.98 -21.63 -6.33
C CYS A 54 13.76 -22.50 -6.03
N GLY A 55 12.56 -21.91 -6.22
CA GLY A 55 11.31 -22.66 -6.36
C GLY A 55 10.98 -23.00 -7.83
N GLY A 56 9.80 -23.60 -8.03
CA GLY A 56 9.16 -23.80 -9.32
C GLY A 56 9.47 -25.15 -9.99
N ARG A 57 10.70 -25.41 -10.38
CA ARG A 57 11.04 -26.59 -11.21
C ARG A 57 12.02 -27.56 -10.56
N VAL A 58 12.37 -27.35 -9.31
CA VAL A 58 13.35 -28.14 -8.60
C VAL A 58 12.71 -29.28 -7.79
N ARG A 59 13.46 -30.39 -7.58
CA ARG A 59 12.94 -31.59 -6.91
C ARG A 59 13.71 -31.95 -5.64
N TYR A 60 14.77 -31.22 -5.31
CA TYR A 60 15.49 -31.41 -4.07
C TYR A 60 14.78 -30.72 -2.88
N PRO A 61 15.01 -31.17 -1.64
CA PRO A 61 14.20 -30.77 -0.47
C PRO A 61 14.08 -29.27 -0.24
N TRP A 62 15.14 -28.49 -0.48
CA TRP A 62 15.10 -27.04 -0.29
C TRP A 62 14.15 -26.35 -1.28
N GLY A 63 14.18 -26.76 -2.57
CA GLY A 63 13.28 -26.19 -3.55
C GLY A 63 11.83 -26.56 -3.31
N VAL A 64 11.54 -27.80 -2.89
CA VAL A 64 10.20 -28.21 -2.47
C VAL A 64 9.71 -27.34 -1.31
N ARG A 65 10.56 -27.09 -0.31
CA ARG A 65 10.22 -26.20 0.82
C ARG A 65 9.92 -24.77 0.36
N VAL A 66 10.66 -24.26 -0.64
CA VAL A 66 10.37 -22.94 -1.24
C VAL A 66 8.99 -22.94 -1.89
N ASP A 67 8.67 -23.94 -2.71
CA ASP A 67 7.36 -24.06 -3.38
C ASP A 67 6.21 -24.11 -2.38
N GLU A 68 6.32 -24.92 -1.33
CA GLU A 68 5.33 -25.01 -0.25
C GLU A 68 5.16 -23.66 0.47
N ALA A 69 6.25 -22.94 0.75
CA ALA A 69 6.21 -21.64 1.41
C ALA A 69 5.58 -20.56 0.52
N VAL A 70 5.83 -20.58 -0.78
CA VAL A 70 5.22 -19.66 -1.76
C VAL A 70 3.71 -19.90 -1.84
N GLU A 71 3.26 -21.15 -1.98
CA GLU A 71 1.84 -21.48 -2.00
C GLU A 71 1.14 -21.13 -0.68
N SER A 72 1.80 -21.37 0.46
CA SER A 72 1.32 -20.91 1.77
C SER A 72 1.18 -19.39 1.83
N THR A 73 2.09 -18.65 1.19
CA THR A 73 2.02 -17.18 1.12
C THR A 73 0.84 -16.73 0.26
N ARG A 74 0.62 -17.34 -0.93
CA ARG A 74 -0.54 -17.05 -1.77
C ARG A 74 -1.85 -17.28 -0.99
N ALA A 75 -1.96 -18.40 -0.30
CA ALA A 75 -3.11 -18.70 0.54
C ALA A 75 -3.30 -17.70 1.69
N ALA A 76 -2.22 -17.29 2.36
CA ALA A 76 -2.27 -16.30 3.43
C ALA A 76 -2.72 -14.91 2.94
N VAL A 77 -2.27 -14.49 1.74
CA VAL A 77 -2.71 -13.24 1.11
C VAL A 77 -4.20 -13.28 0.78
N LEU A 78 -4.68 -14.36 0.16
CA LEU A 78 -6.11 -14.53 -0.12
C LEU A 78 -6.94 -14.57 1.17
N GLY A 79 -6.44 -15.22 2.21
CA GLY A 79 -7.08 -15.26 3.53
C GLY A 79 -7.22 -13.88 4.16
N LEU A 80 -6.18 -13.02 4.10
CA LEU A 80 -6.23 -11.64 4.58
C LEU A 80 -7.31 -10.81 3.88
N LEU A 81 -7.55 -11.06 2.61
CA LEU A 81 -8.53 -10.36 1.77
C LEU A 81 -9.91 -11.03 1.80
N SER A 82 -10.05 -12.18 2.47
CA SER A 82 -11.26 -13.01 2.44
C SER A 82 -11.69 -13.39 1.02
N LEU A 83 -10.71 -13.66 0.14
CA LEU A 83 -10.91 -14.06 -1.25
C LEU A 83 -10.64 -15.56 -1.43
N SER A 84 -11.28 -16.15 -2.46
CA SER A 84 -11.14 -17.58 -2.77
C SER A 84 -10.20 -17.81 -3.95
N ALA A 85 -9.28 -18.76 -3.81
CA ALA A 85 -8.42 -19.26 -4.90
C ALA A 85 -9.19 -19.80 -6.10
N ARG A 86 -10.49 -20.12 -5.95
CA ARG A 86 -11.37 -20.50 -7.06
C ARG A 86 -11.57 -19.38 -8.08
N HIS A 87 -11.49 -18.11 -7.61
CA HIS A 87 -11.79 -16.95 -8.45
C HIS A 87 -10.60 -16.01 -8.63
N TYR A 88 -9.60 -16.10 -7.76
CA TYR A 88 -8.46 -15.18 -7.74
C TYR A 88 -7.14 -15.93 -7.71
N ALA A 89 -6.17 -15.43 -8.46
CA ALA A 89 -4.76 -15.78 -8.34
C ALA A 89 -3.97 -14.65 -7.69
N VAL A 90 -2.84 -15.00 -7.07
CA VAL A 90 -1.91 -14.06 -6.45
C VAL A 90 -0.60 -14.12 -7.22
N SER A 91 -0.17 -13.00 -7.80
CA SER A 91 1.12 -12.86 -8.47
C SER A 91 2.02 -11.90 -7.70
N PHE A 92 3.33 -12.15 -7.73
CA PHE A 92 4.33 -11.31 -7.08
C PHE A 92 5.07 -10.43 -8.09
N THR A 93 5.32 -9.18 -7.70
CA THR A 93 5.97 -8.16 -8.53
C THR A 93 6.93 -7.32 -7.68
N LEU A 94 7.60 -6.32 -8.25
CA LEU A 94 8.51 -5.47 -7.47
C LEU A 94 7.78 -4.58 -6.45
N ASN A 95 6.62 -4.03 -6.82
CA ASN A 95 5.81 -3.13 -5.98
C ASN A 95 4.47 -2.85 -6.68
N THR A 96 3.57 -2.10 -6.02
CA THR A 96 2.28 -1.68 -6.58
C THR A 96 2.42 -0.99 -7.93
N THR A 97 3.38 -0.08 -8.07
CA THR A 97 3.61 0.65 -9.34
C THR A 97 3.89 -0.31 -10.49
N TYR A 98 4.75 -1.31 -10.26
CA TYR A 98 5.09 -2.31 -11.25
C TYR A 98 3.87 -3.17 -11.60
N GLY A 99 3.14 -3.67 -10.60
CA GLY A 99 1.94 -4.49 -10.82
C GLY A 99 0.85 -3.76 -11.61
N LEU A 100 0.59 -2.49 -11.29
CA LEU A 100 -0.37 -1.66 -12.02
C LEU A 100 0.05 -1.42 -13.48
N ASN A 101 1.33 -1.09 -13.72
CA ASN A 101 1.83 -0.93 -15.10
C ASN A 101 1.78 -2.26 -15.87
N LEU A 102 2.10 -3.36 -15.21
CA LEU A 102 2.09 -4.68 -15.84
C LEU A 102 0.67 -5.09 -16.27
N LEU A 103 -0.33 -4.90 -15.40
CA LEU A 103 -1.73 -5.15 -15.74
C LEU A 103 -2.22 -4.22 -16.85
N LEU A 104 -2.11 -2.90 -16.65
CA LEU A 104 -2.61 -1.91 -17.59
C LEU A 104 -1.91 -1.98 -18.94
N GLY A 105 -0.63 -2.35 -18.95
CA GLY A 105 0.18 -2.50 -20.16
C GLY A 105 -0.24 -3.69 -21.03
N GLN A 106 -0.94 -4.67 -20.47
CA GLN A 106 -1.30 -5.93 -21.14
C GLN A 106 -2.82 -6.09 -21.36
N LEU A 107 -3.63 -5.07 -21.02
CA LEU A 107 -5.06 -5.08 -21.34
C LEU A 107 -5.27 -5.04 -22.86
N PRO A 108 -6.24 -5.81 -23.41
CA PRO A 108 -6.49 -5.89 -24.85
C PRO A 108 -7.01 -4.57 -25.43
N GLN A 109 -6.58 -4.26 -26.67
CA GLN A 109 -7.12 -3.11 -27.41
C GLN A 109 -8.55 -3.38 -27.90
N GLY A 110 -9.32 -2.31 -28.13
CA GLY A 110 -10.69 -2.38 -28.66
C GLY A 110 -11.75 -2.94 -27.69
N THR A 111 -11.33 -3.43 -26.52
CA THR A 111 -12.26 -3.98 -25.50
C THR A 111 -12.90 -2.89 -24.66
N TYR A 112 -12.16 -1.89 -24.26
CA TYR A 112 -12.60 -0.81 -23.38
C TYR A 112 -12.78 0.48 -24.13
N GLN A 113 -13.62 1.40 -23.61
CA GLN A 113 -13.92 2.69 -24.21
C GLN A 113 -13.20 3.85 -23.49
N ARG A 114 -12.83 3.66 -22.24
CA ARG A 114 -12.15 4.71 -21.44
C ARG A 114 -11.37 4.14 -20.27
N VAL A 115 -10.47 4.97 -19.76
CA VAL A 115 -9.77 4.75 -18.49
C VAL A 115 -10.29 5.78 -17.50
N VAL A 116 -10.79 5.34 -16.36
CA VAL A 116 -11.36 6.19 -15.29
C VAL A 116 -10.46 6.12 -14.06
N THR A 117 -10.16 7.27 -13.47
CA THR A 117 -9.39 7.39 -12.23
C THR A 117 -9.87 8.59 -11.42
N SER A 118 -9.22 8.92 -10.29
CA SER A 118 -9.54 10.11 -9.52
C SER A 118 -8.38 11.10 -9.42
N GLY A 119 -8.69 12.34 -9.01
CA GLY A 119 -7.67 13.39 -8.86
C GLY A 119 -6.69 13.14 -7.71
N ILE A 120 -7.12 12.44 -6.63
CA ILE A 120 -6.33 12.24 -5.40
C ILE A 120 -5.31 11.09 -5.50
N GLU A 121 -5.25 10.41 -6.62
CA GLU A 121 -4.46 9.20 -6.77
C GLU A 121 -2.95 9.44 -6.57
N HIS A 122 -2.32 8.43 -5.98
CA HIS A 122 -0.86 8.33 -6.00
C HIS A 122 -0.34 8.24 -7.44
N ASN A 123 0.86 8.76 -7.71
CA ASN A 123 1.47 8.71 -9.04
C ASN A 123 1.55 7.28 -9.63
N SER A 124 1.57 6.25 -8.79
CA SER A 124 1.53 4.84 -9.22
C SER A 124 0.22 4.43 -9.91
N VAL A 125 -0.85 5.18 -9.71
CA VAL A 125 -2.15 5.06 -10.40
C VAL A 125 -2.27 6.15 -11.46
N PHE A 126 -2.04 7.39 -11.07
CA PHE A 126 -2.32 8.56 -11.90
C PHE A 126 -1.54 8.57 -13.22
N LEU A 127 -0.25 8.19 -13.19
CA LEU A 127 0.60 8.15 -14.38
C LEU A 127 0.32 6.92 -15.26
N PRO A 128 0.25 5.67 -14.73
CA PRO A 128 -0.10 4.52 -15.56
C PRO A 128 -1.47 4.61 -16.24
N THR A 129 -2.45 5.26 -15.64
CA THR A 129 -3.74 5.51 -16.30
C THR A 129 -3.63 6.45 -17.51
N MET A 130 -2.69 7.43 -17.49
CA MET A 130 -2.38 8.25 -18.68
C MET A 130 -1.76 7.43 -19.80
N THR A 131 -0.79 6.58 -19.47
CA THR A 131 -0.09 5.76 -20.48
C THR A 131 -1.01 4.67 -21.02
N ALA A 132 -1.85 4.06 -20.20
CA ALA A 132 -2.83 3.07 -20.60
C ALA A 132 -3.86 3.65 -21.56
N ALA A 133 -4.44 4.82 -21.27
CA ALA A 133 -5.40 5.50 -22.15
C ALA A 133 -4.79 5.80 -23.53
N ARG A 134 -3.54 6.27 -23.57
CA ARG A 134 -2.80 6.51 -24.83
C ARG A 134 -2.54 5.22 -25.60
N ARG A 135 -2.10 4.15 -24.92
CA ARG A 135 -1.81 2.85 -25.56
C ARG A 135 -3.07 2.21 -26.14
N LEU A 136 -4.18 2.33 -25.42
CA LEU A 136 -5.47 1.76 -25.82
C LEU A 136 -6.24 2.64 -26.81
N ASP A 137 -5.77 3.87 -27.06
CA ASP A 137 -6.43 4.92 -27.85
C ASP A 137 -7.87 5.19 -27.38
N VAL A 138 -8.02 5.42 -26.08
CA VAL A 138 -9.31 5.70 -25.44
C VAL A 138 -9.26 6.97 -24.59
N GLU A 139 -10.44 7.51 -24.28
CA GLU A 139 -10.59 8.66 -23.37
C GLU A 139 -10.04 8.32 -21.97
N ARG A 140 -9.42 9.30 -21.32
CA ARG A 140 -9.11 9.26 -19.90
C ARG A 140 -9.99 10.24 -19.13
N LEU A 141 -10.73 9.74 -18.15
CA LEU A 141 -11.58 10.53 -17.27
C LEU A 141 -10.99 10.57 -15.86
N VAL A 142 -10.90 11.77 -15.28
CA VAL A 142 -10.48 11.98 -13.89
C VAL A 142 -11.69 12.45 -13.09
N LEU A 143 -12.14 11.64 -12.16
CA LEU A 143 -13.31 11.91 -11.33
C LEU A 143 -12.97 12.86 -10.19
N ASP A 144 -13.91 13.71 -9.84
CA ASP A 144 -13.85 14.55 -8.65
C ASP A 144 -14.25 13.76 -7.40
N ARG A 145 -13.77 14.24 -6.24
CA ARG A 145 -14.11 13.71 -4.94
C ARG A 145 -15.04 14.69 -4.21
N ASP A 146 -16.13 14.17 -3.69
CA ASP A 146 -17.06 14.94 -2.85
C ASP A 146 -16.47 15.18 -1.43
N PRO A 147 -17.00 16.14 -0.67
CA PRO A 147 -16.50 16.47 0.68
C PRO A 147 -16.51 15.29 1.66
N ASP A 148 -17.44 14.33 1.50
CA ASP A 148 -17.49 13.09 2.29
C ASP A 148 -16.40 12.08 1.92
N GLY A 149 -15.74 12.30 0.77
CA GLY A 149 -14.67 11.45 0.23
C GLY A 149 -15.10 10.50 -0.87
N SER A 150 -16.38 10.42 -1.20
CA SER A 150 -16.90 9.61 -2.30
C SER A 150 -16.45 10.15 -3.66
N LEU A 151 -16.30 9.27 -4.64
CA LEU A 151 -16.11 9.69 -6.03
C LEU A 151 -17.44 10.01 -6.67
N ARG A 152 -17.50 11.16 -7.34
CA ARG A 152 -18.68 11.62 -8.07
C ARG A 152 -18.60 11.19 -9.53
N TYR A 153 -19.55 10.38 -9.96
CA TYR A 153 -19.64 9.89 -11.33
C TYR A 153 -21.10 9.71 -11.76
N GLN A 154 -21.28 9.62 -13.09
CA GLN A 154 -22.52 9.14 -13.69
C GLN A 154 -22.30 7.70 -14.18
N PRO A 155 -23.28 6.79 -14.09
CA PRO A 155 -23.14 5.41 -14.56
C PRO A 155 -22.63 5.27 -16.00
N SER A 156 -23.07 6.16 -16.91
CA SER A 156 -22.58 6.19 -18.30
C SER A 156 -21.08 6.45 -18.45
N GLN A 157 -20.44 7.05 -17.45
CA GLN A 157 -18.98 7.25 -17.42
C GLN A 157 -18.21 5.96 -17.15
N LEU A 158 -18.90 4.92 -16.67
CA LEU A 158 -18.31 3.61 -16.36
C LEU A 158 -18.53 2.59 -17.49
N GLU A 159 -19.21 2.98 -18.59
CA GLU A 159 -19.47 2.08 -19.71
C GLU A 159 -18.18 1.57 -20.34
N ARG A 160 -17.98 0.24 -20.29
CA ARG A 160 -16.77 -0.46 -20.74
C ARG A 160 -15.49 0.23 -20.27
N ALA A 161 -15.50 0.72 -19.02
CA ALA A 161 -14.37 1.47 -18.44
C ALA A 161 -13.36 0.55 -17.75
N ILE A 162 -12.09 0.95 -17.81
CA ILE A 162 -11.05 0.49 -16.90
C ILE A 162 -10.99 1.51 -15.76
N VAL A 163 -11.53 1.14 -14.59
CA VAL A 163 -11.51 2.00 -13.41
C VAL A 163 -10.29 1.65 -12.56
N VAL A 164 -9.44 2.63 -12.25
CA VAL A 164 -8.26 2.43 -11.39
C VAL A 164 -8.26 3.49 -10.30
N VAL A 165 -8.44 3.06 -9.06
CA VAL A 165 -8.57 3.95 -7.89
C VAL A 165 -7.92 3.38 -6.66
N ASN A 166 -7.51 4.25 -5.72
CA ASN A 166 -7.05 3.81 -4.40
C ASN A 166 -8.23 3.50 -3.47
N ALA A 167 -8.10 2.49 -2.62
CA ALA A 167 -9.07 2.19 -1.58
C ALA A 167 -8.92 3.11 -0.36
N VAL A 168 -7.67 3.51 -0.06
CA VAL A 168 -7.31 4.41 1.04
C VAL A 168 -6.25 5.38 0.54
N SER A 169 -6.48 6.67 0.71
CA SER A 169 -5.58 7.72 0.27
C SER A 169 -4.28 7.77 1.11
N ASN A 170 -3.15 7.90 0.45
CA ASN A 170 -1.85 8.08 1.10
C ASN A 170 -1.58 9.53 1.55
N VAL A 171 -2.49 10.43 1.25
CA VAL A 171 -2.41 11.86 1.60
C VAL A 171 -3.07 12.13 2.94
N ASP A 172 -4.32 11.68 3.11
CA ASP A 172 -5.16 11.95 4.26
C ASP A 172 -5.67 10.68 4.98
N GLY A 173 -5.28 9.49 4.50
CA GLY A 173 -5.68 8.20 5.07
C GLY A 173 -7.17 7.89 4.99
N ARG A 174 -7.96 8.69 4.25
CA ARG A 174 -9.40 8.44 4.10
C ARG A 174 -9.65 7.28 3.17
N ALA A 175 -10.54 6.40 3.61
CA ALA A 175 -11.10 5.37 2.75
C ALA A 175 -11.99 5.97 1.66
N LEU A 176 -12.13 5.26 0.54
CA LEU A 176 -13.11 5.58 -0.50
C LEU A 176 -14.49 5.02 -0.08
N PRO A 177 -15.45 5.86 0.36
CA PRO A 177 -16.69 5.39 0.96
C PRO A 177 -17.57 4.59 0.01
N ASN A 178 -17.65 5.01 -1.25
CA ASN A 178 -18.48 4.37 -2.27
C ASN A 178 -17.70 3.37 -3.17
N LEU A 179 -16.58 2.80 -2.68
CA LEU A 179 -15.76 1.85 -3.44
C LEU A 179 -16.58 0.64 -3.92
N ARG A 180 -17.44 0.07 -3.05
CA ARG A 180 -18.23 -1.10 -3.41
C ARG A 180 -19.30 -0.78 -4.46
N GLU A 181 -19.93 0.37 -4.35
CA GLU A 181 -20.90 0.88 -5.32
C GLU A 181 -20.22 1.11 -6.68
N LEU A 182 -19.08 1.77 -6.68
CA LEU A 182 -18.28 2.01 -7.89
C LEU A 182 -17.93 0.70 -8.61
N VAL A 183 -17.53 -0.35 -7.88
CA VAL A 183 -17.23 -1.67 -8.47
C VAL A 183 -18.50 -2.30 -9.06
N HIS A 184 -19.61 -2.25 -8.31
CA HIS A 184 -20.90 -2.77 -8.77
C HIS A 184 -21.36 -2.08 -10.07
N ASP A 185 -21.31 -0.76 -10.10
CA ASP A 185 -21.75 0.04 -11.24
C ASP A 185 -20.84 -0.14 -12.46
N ALA A 186 -19.52 -0.21 -12.25
CA ALA A 186 -18.58 -0.51 -13.33
C ALA A 186 -18.88 -1.88 -13.97
N HIS A 187 -19.10 -2.92 -13.17
CA HIS A 187 -19.45 -4.24 -13.68
C HIS A 187 -20.81 -4.24 -14.40
N ALA A 188 -21.82 -3.55 -13.87
CA ALA A 188 -23.13 -3.42 -14.51
C ALA A 188 -23.06 -2.76 -15.91
N HIS A 189 -22.00 -1.99 -16.16
CA HIS A 189 -21.74 -1.31 -17.43
C HIS A 189 -20.61 -1.94 -18.25
N GLY A 190 -20.22 -3.20 -17.95
CA GLY A 190 -19.21 -3.95 -18.71
C GLY A 190 -17.77 -3.44 -18.51
N GLY A 191 -17.51 -2.68 -17.47
CA GLY A 191 -16.18 -2.23 -17.07
C GLY A 191 -15.48 -3.21 -16.13
N ILE A 192 -14.21 -2.90 -15.83
CA ILE A 192 -13.40 -3.59 -14.81
C ILE A 192 -12.86 -2.59 -13.79
N VAL A 193 -12.58 -3.07 -12.57
CA VAL A 193 -12.03 -2.24 -11.50
C VAL A 193 -10.74 -2.83 -10.96
N ILE A 194 -9.67 -2.04 -11.00
CA ILE A 194 -8.35 -2.33 -10.44
C ILE A 194 -8.15 -1.41 -9.22
N ILE A 195 -7.96 -1.97 -8.05
CA ILE A 195 -7.81 -1.23 -6.80
C ILE A 195 -6.33 -1.12 -6.41
N ASP A 196 -5.85 0.11 -6.21
CA ASP A 196 -4.62 0.35 -5.45
C ASP A 196 -4.94 0.23 -3.95
N ALA A 197 -4.50 -0.86 -3.35
CA ALA A 197 -4.67 -1.17 -1.94
C ALA A 197 -3.41 -0.92 -1.11
N ALA A 198 -2.43 -0.14 -1.63
CA ALA A 198 -1.14 0.05 -0.98
C ALA A 198 -1.26 0.56 0.48
N GLN A 199 -2.21 1.43 0.76
CA GLN A 199 -2.49 1.90 2.12
C GLN A 199 -3.54 1.04 2.83
N ALA A 200 -4.49 0.46 2.10
CA ALA A 200 -5.59 -0.29 2.67
C ALA A 200 -5.14 -1.59 3.36
N MET A 201 -4.09 -2.26 2.87
CA MET A 201 -3.64 -3.53 3.44
C MET A 201 -3.22 -3.43 4.91
N ALA A 202 -2.68 -2.29 5.33
CA ALA A 202 -2.30 -2.08 6.73
C ALA A 202 -3.47 -1.55 7.60
N HIS A 203 -4.36 -0.72 7.03
CA HIS A 203 -5.27 0.12 7.81
C HIS A 203 -6.74 0.08 7.35
N GLY A 204 -7.12 -0.77 6.41
CA GLY A 204 -8.48 -0.77 5.85
C GLY A 204 -8.75 -1.96 4.94
N ARG A 205 -8.09 -3.09 5.18
CA ARG A 205 -8.27 -4.29 4.35
C ARG A 205 -9.69 -4.84 4.32
N GLU A 206 -10.47 -4.59 5.38
CA GLU A 206 -11.88 -4.94 5.46
C GLU A 206 -12.74 -4.24 4.39
N LEU A 207 -12.29 -3.08 3.89
CA LEU A 207 -12.94 -2.38 2.78
C LEU A 207 -12.87 -3.17 1.49
N LEU A 208 -11.81 -3.97 1.32
CA LEU A 208 -11.55 -4.77 0.13
C LEU A 208 -12.41 -6.04 0.09
N ALA A 209 -12.78 -6.55 1.27
CA ALA A 209 -13.64 -7.71 1.38
C ALA A 209 -14.98 -7.45 0.70
N LYS A 210 -15.42 -8.39 -0.16
CA LYS A 210 -16.71 -8.32 -0.87
C LYS A 210 -16.85 -7.16 -1.87
N THR A 211 -15.76 -6.50 -2.29
CA THR A 211 -15.81 -5.52 -3.40
C THR A 211 -16.01 -6.23 -4.73
N ALA A 212 -15.56 -7.46 -4.85
CA ALA A 212 -15.51 -8.23 -6.11
C ALA A 212 -14.69 -7.55 -7.22
N ALA A 213 -13.71 -6.71 -6.86
CA ALA A 213 -12.82 -6.04 -7.82
C ALA A 213 -12.08 -7.06 -8.71
N ASP A 214 -11.76 -6.65 -9.93
CA ASP A 214 -11.08 -7.51 -10.91
C ASP A 214 -9.61 -7.70 -10.57
N ALA A 215 -8.96 -6.65 -10.02
CA ALA A 215 -7.64 -6.78 -9.43
C ALA A 215 -7.45 -5.87 -8.21
N ILE A 216 -6.59 -6.32 -7.30
CA ILE A 216 -6.15 -5.59 -6.10
C ILE A 216 -4.63 -5.60 -6.11
N CYS A 217 -4.00 -4.42 -6.18
CA CYS A 217 -2.56 -4.25 -6.20
C CYS A 217 -2.08 -3.59 -4.92
N PHE A 218 -1.02 -4.14 -4.30
CA PHE A 218 -0.43 -3.55 -3.11
C PHE A 218 1.08 -3.82 -2.99
N SER A 219 1.71 -3.16 -2.02
CA SER A 219 3.12 -3.34 -1.70
C SER A 219 3.29 -3.89 -0.29
N ALA A 220 3.99 -5.00 -0.16
CA ALA A 220 4.21 -5.69 1.10
C ALA A 220 4.95 -4.82 2.13
N HIS A 221 5.88 -3.95 1.67
CA HIS A 221 6.63 -3.05 2.55
C HIS A 221 5.76 -1.99 3.26
N LYS A 222 4.48 -1.86 2.91
CA LYS A 222 3.52 -0.99 3.62
C LYS A 222 2.58 -1.77 4.55
N MET A 223 2.64 -3.10 4.51
CA MET A 223 1.88 -3.99 5.38
C MET A 223 2.78 -4.93 6.18
N TYR A 224 3.89 -4.40 6.70
CA TYR A 224 4.86 -5.09 7.57
C TYR A 224 5.71 -6.17 6.88
N GLY A 225 5.55 -6.40 5.57
CA GLY A 225 6.32 -7.35 4.78
C GLY A 225 7.64 -6.78 4.24
N ALA A 226 8.38 -7.60 3.52
CA ALA A 226 9.58 -7.21 2.79
C ALA A 226 9.25 -6.33 1.56
N SER A 227 10.26 -5.88 0.81
CA SER A 227 10.07 -5.04 -0.37
C SER A 227 9.62 -5.89 -1.55
N LEU A 228 8.31 -6.04 -1.70
CA LEU A 228 7.64 -6.85 -2.70
C LEU A 228 6.31 -6.20 -3.11
N GLY A 229 5.91 -6.36 -4.37
CA GLY A 229 4.57 -6.05 -4.88
C GLY A 229 3.71 -7.29 -4.96
N VAL A 230 2.41 -7.10 -4.89
CA VAL A 230 1.41 -8.17 -5.03
C VAL A 230 0.30 -7.70 -5.95
N VAL A 231 -0.10 -8.57 -6.85
CA VAL A 231 -1.29 -8.45 -7.70
C VAL A 231 -2.20 -9.63 -7.36
N VAL A 232 -3.37 -9.35 -6.81
CA VAL A 232 -4.44 -10.33 -6.64
C VAL A 232 -5.47 -10.06 -7.72
N ALA A 233 -5.63 -10.96 -8.68
CA ALA A 233 -6.49 -10.72 -9.82
C ALA A 233 -7.43 -11.89 -10.09
N ARG A 234 -8.61 -11.59 -10.65
CA ARG A 234 -9.57 -12.61 -11.11
C ARG A 234 -8.97 -13.44 -12.24
N HIS A 235 -9.28 -14.72 -12.25
CA HIS A 235 -8.86 -15.60 -13.34
C HIS A 235 -9.35 -15.11 -14.71
N GLU A 236 -10.57 -14.55 -14.77
CA GLU A 236 -11.15 -13.98 -15.97
C GLU A 236 -10.34 -12.80 -16.51
N LEU A 237 -9.89 -11.90 -15.62
CA LEU A 237 -9.03 -10.78 -16.01
C LEU A 237 -7.68 -11.29 -16.54
N LEU A 238 -7.03 -12.21 -15.80
CA LEU A 238 -5.74 -12.77 -16.22
C LEU A 238 -5.81 -13.47 -17.57
N ALA A 239 -6.90 -14.23 -17.83
CA ALA A 239 -7.14 -14.91 -19.10
C ALA A 239 -7.39 -13.94 -20.28
N SER A 240 -7.81 -12.70 -20.01
CA SER A 240 -8.06 -11.68 -21.02
C SER A 240 -6.83 -10.86 -21.41
N LEU A 241 -5.70 -11.00 -20.67
CA LEU A 241 -4.50 -10.22 -20.93
C LEU A 241 -3.77 -10.67 -22.21
N GLU A 242 -3.30 -9.70 -22.97
CA GLU A 242 -2.37 -9.90 -24.09
C GLU A 242 -0.94 -9.87 -23.53
N ILE A 243 -0.44 -11.04 -23.12
CA ILE A 243 0.86 -11.15 -22.45
C ILE A 243 1.99 -10.72 -23.37
N SER A 244 2.62 -9.61 -23.05
CA SER A 244 3.70 -8.98 -23.82
C SER A 244 5.01 -8.84 -23.04
N PHE A 245 4.96 -8.94 -21.71
CA PHE A 245 6.13 -8.92 -20.85
C PHE A 245 6.47 -10.36 -20.44
N VAL A 246 7.38 -10.97 -21.18
CA VAL A 246 7.71 -12.40 -21.11
C VAL A 246 9.16 -12.65 -20.72
N GLY A 247 9.43 -13.81 -20.10
CA GLY A 247 10.78 -14.18 -19.68
C GLY A 247 10.88 -15.58 -19.12
N GLY A 248 12.00 -15.86 -18.47
CA GLY A 248 12.25 -17.14 -17.81
C GLY A 248 11.13 -17.50 -16.82
N GLY A 249 10.80 -18.78 -16.72
CA GLY A 249 9.76 -19.28 -15.81
C GLY A 249 8.35 -19.34 -16.40
N MET A 250 8.05 -18.56 -17.44
CA MET A 250 6.69 -18.41 -17.98
C MET A 250 6.36 -19.36 -19.14
N VAL A 251 7.32 -20.06 -19.69
CA VAL A 251 7.17 -20.82 -20.93
C VAL A 251 7.34 -22.32 -20.69
N THR A 252 6.62 -23.12 -21.49
CA THR A 252 6.80 -24.58 -21.55
C THR A 252 7.71 -24.99 -22.69
N ASP A 253 7.76 -24.22 -23.78
CA ASP A 253 8.64 -24.44 -24.92
C ASP A 253 9.00 -23.12 -25.63
N VAL A 254 10.17 -23.08 -26.28
CA VAL A 254 10.67 -21.92 -27.05
C VAL A 254 11.29 -22.41 -28.34
N ARG A 255 10.90 -21.80 -29.45
CA ARG A 255 11.46 -21.98 -30.80
C ARG A 255 12.11 -20.67 -31.25
N GLU A 256 12.73 -20.66 -32.42
CA GLU A 256 13.42 -19.48 -32.92
C GLU A 256 12.52 -18.23 -32.96
N ASP A 257 11.28 -18.36 -33.48
CA ASP A 257 10.34 -17.24 -33.69
C ASP A 257 9.02 -17.41 -32.91
N SER A 258 8.93 -18.33 -31.96
CA SER A 258 7.69 -18.58 -31.19
C SER A 258 7.96 -19.20 -29.82
N PHE A 259 6.99 -19.08 -28.93
CA PHE A 259 7.04 -19.70 -27.60
C PHE A 259 5.64 -20.12 -27.16
N ASP A 260 5.57 -21.09 -26.29
CA ASP A 260 4.34 -21.56 -25.65
C ASP A 260 4.32 -21.15 -24.18
N LEU A 261 3.36 -20.32 -23.76
CA LEU A 261 3.20 -19.91 -22.36
C LEU A 261 2.76 -21.08 -21.50
N ALA A 262 3.21 -21.12 -20.26
CA ALA A 262 2.77 -22.04 -19.23
C ALA A 262 1.37 -21.64 -18.71
N SER A 263 0.33 -21.91 -19.48
CA SER A 263 -1.05 -21.43 -19.24
C SER A 263 -1.77 -22.11 -18.07
N HIS A 264 -1.18 -23.14 -17.46
CA HIS A 264 -1.80 -23.92 -16.39
C HIS A 264 -1.74 -23.23 -14.99
N ASP A 265 -0.92 -22.19 -14.84
CA ASP A 265 -0.86 -21.37 -13.63
C ASP A 265 -1.07 -19.88 -13.99
N PRO A 266 -2.29 -19.34 -13.81
CA PRO A 266 -2.58 -17.94 -14.12
C PRO A 266 -1.69 -16.93 -13.37
N ALA A 267 -1.21 -17.28 -12.16
CA ALA A 267 -0.32 -16.41 -11.41
C ALA A 267 1.01 -16.18 -12.11
N SER A 268 1.55 -17.19 -12.76
CA SER A 268 2.84 -17.16 -13.47
C SER A 268 2.86 -16.21 -14.66
N LEU A 269 1.70 -15.83 -15.22
CA LEU A 269 1.58 -14.89 -16.32
C LEU A 269 2.09 -13.48 -16.00
N LEU A 270 2.17 -13.13 -14.70
CA LEU A 270 2.66 -11.84 -14.23
C LEU A 270 4.01 -11.94 -13.47
N GLU A 271 4.66 -13.13 -13.50
CA GLU A 271 5.88 -13.44 -12.74
C GLU A 271 7.08 -13.83 -13.65
N PRO A 272 7.47 -13.00 -14.62
CA PRO A 272 8.63 -13.31 -15.47
C PRO A 272 9.94 -13.24 -14.68
N GLY A 273 10.81 -14.21 -14.91
CA GLY A 273 12.15 -14.26 -14.34
C GLY A 273 12.24 -14.95 -12.99
N LEU A 274 13.41 -14.83 -12.35
CA LEU A 274 13.64 -15.35 -11.01
C LEU A 274 12.87 -14.53 -10.00
N GLN A 275 12.09 -15.21 -9.15
CA GLN A 275 11.30 -14.56 -8.13
C GLN A 275 12.11 -14.24 -6.88
N ALA A 276 11.67 -13.24 -6.12
CA ALA A 276 12.25 -12.82 -4.83
C ALA A 276 11.77 -13.77 -3.71
N TRP A 277 12.24 -15.02 -3.71
CA TRP A 277 11.73 -16.09 -2.84
C TRP A 277 11.74 -15.73 -1.36
N GLY A 278 12.82 -15.12 -0.85
CA GLY A 278 12.91 -14.69 0.54
C GLY A 278 11.86 -13.65 0.90
N GLU A 279 11.64 -12.66 0.04
CA GLU A 279 10.66 -11.61 0.22
C GLU A 279 9.22 -12.14 0.15
N ILE A 280 8.96 -13.13 -0.71
CA ILE A 280 7.66 -13.81 -0.80
C ILE A 280 7.37 -14.58 0.49
N ILE A 281 8.35 -15.32 1.01
CA ILE A 281 8.24 -16.08 2.26
C ILE A 281 8.01 -15.13 3.45
N ALA A 282 8.77 -14.02 3.48
CA ALA A 282 8.61 -12.98 4.49
C ALA A 282 7.23 -12.30 4.43
N LEU A 283 6.64 -12.11 3.23
CA LEU A 283 5.26 -11.63 3.10
C LEU A 283 4.27 -12.62 3.72
N GLY A 284 4.46 -13.93 3.53
CA GLY A 284 3.63 -14.96 4.17
C GLY A 284 3.69 -14.87 5.70
N SER A 285 4.87 -14.62 6.27
CA SER A 285 5.03 -14.36 7.70
C SER A 285 4.29 -13.09 8.14
N ALA A 286 4.42 -11.98 7.38
CA ALA A 286 3.71 -10.73 7.68
C ALA A 286 2.18 -10.90 7.64
N ALA A 287 1.68 -11.65 6.65
CA ALA A 287 0.25 -11.91 6.50
C ALA A 287 -0.32 -12.69 7.71
N ARG A 288 0.38 -13.73 8.17
CA ARG A 288 0.01 -14.48 9.37
C ARG A 288 0.13 -13.61 10.63
N TRP A 289 1.22 -12.88 10.79
CA TRP A 289 1.44 -11.98 11.91
C TRP A 289 0.29 -10.97 12.07
N LEU A 290 -0.15 -10.33 10.98
CA LEU A 290 -1.26 -9.37 10.99
C LEU A 290 -2.61 -9.95 11.48
N THR A 291 -2.80 -11.27 11.40
CA THR A 291 -4.01 -11.93 11.92
C THR A 291 -3.90 -12.31 13.41
N GLN A 292 -2.70 -12.29 13.96
CA GLN A 292 -2.41 -12.78 15.32
C GLN A 292 -1.99 -11.67 16.29
N VAL A 293 -1.47 -10.54 15.75
CA VAL A 293 -0.97 -9.46 16.61
C VAL A 293 -2.10 -8.71 17.31
N HIS A 294 -1.91 -8.49 18.61
CA HIS A 294 -2.84 -7.74 19.46
C HIS A 294 -2.09 -6.66 20.25
N PRO A 295 -1.78 -5.50 19.65
CA PRO A 295 -1.05 -4.44 20.31
C PRO A 295 -1.77 -3.97 21.59
N SER A 296 -1.12 -4.04 22.72
CA SER A 296 -1.72 -3.71 24.03
C SER A 296 -3.06 -4.42 24.28
N GLY A 297 -3.22 -5.69 23.83
CA GLY A 297 -4.43 -6.48 23.98
C GLY A 297 -5.61 -6.06 23.10
N ARG A 298 -5.40 -5.20 22.10
CA ARG A 298 -6.43 -4.72 21.16
C ARG A 298 -6.23 -5.35 19.77
N THR A 299 -7.29 -5.34 18.98
CA THR A 299 -7.14 -5.62 17.55
C THR A 299 -6.29 -4.53 16.86
N PRO A 300 -5.61 -4.81 15.74
CA PRO A 300 -4.89 -3.80 14.96
C PRO A 300 -5.73 -2.57 14.63
N ALA A 301 -7.00 -2.77 14.25
CA ALA A 301 -7.91 -1.67 13.89
C ALA A 301 -8.23 -0.77 15.09
N GLU A 302 -8.57 -1.36 16.26
CA GLU A 302 -8.85 -0.60 17.49
C GLU A 302 -7.62 0.17 17.98
N HIS A 303 -6.44 -0.45 17.91
CA HIS A 303 -5.17 0.20 18.28
C HIS A 303 -4.91 1.44 17.43
N ILE A 304 -4.95 1.27 16.09
CA ILE A 304 -4.71 2.37 15.14
C ILE A 304 -5.79 3.45 15.24
N ALA A 305 -7.07 3.10 15.38
CA ALA A 305 -8.14 4.07 15.50
C ALA A 305 -7.95 4.99 16.73
N ARG A 306 -7.61 4.39 17.88
CA ARG A 306 -7.35 5.12 19.13
C ARG A 306 -6.15 6.08 18.98
N LEU A 307 -5.04 5.61 18.43
CA LEU A 307 -3.85 6.44 18.21
C LEU A 307 -4.11 7.54 17.16
N SER A 308 -4.91 7.23 16.13
CA SER A 308 -5.31 8.21 15.11
C SER A 308 -6.09 9.37 15.72
N THR A 309 -7.04 9.09 16.61
CA THR A 309 -7.81 10.11 17.33
C THR A 309 -6.88 10.99 18.16
N ARG A 310 -6.00 10.37 18.98
CA ARG A 310 -5.05 11.10 19.83
C ARG A 310 -4.12 12.01 19.01
N LEU A 311 -3.56 11.49 17.92
CA LEU A 311 -2.66 12.28 17.05
C LEU A 311 -3.42 13.42 16.36
N TYR A 312 -4.63 13.15 15.84
CA TYR A 312 -5.45 14.17 15.19
C TYR A 312 -5.81 15.30 16.15
N GLU A 313 -6.31 15.00 17.34
CA GLU A 313 -6.67 16.00 18.36
C GLU A 313 -5.45 16.82 18.80
N GLY A 314 -4.32 16.16 19.03
CA GLY A 314 -3.06 16.83 19.37
C GLY A 314 -2.60 17.80 18.29
N LEU A 315 -2.61 17.40 17.03
CA LEU A 315 -2.20 18.26 15.91
C LEU A 315 -3.22 19.36 15.62
N ALA A 316 -4.52 19.08 15.74
CA ALA A 316 -5.60 20.07 15.57
C ALA A 316 -5.55 21.17 16.63
N GLY A 317 -5.03 20.86 17.82
CA GLY A 317 -4.80 21.84 18.88
C GLY A 317 -3.64 22.82 18.64
N ILE A 318 -2.90 22.72 17.53
CA ILE A 318 -1.75 23.59 17.20
C ILE A 318 -2.18 24.70 16.24
N PRO A 319 -2.37 25.97 16.69
CA PRO A 319 -2.93 27.03 15.85
C PRO A 319 -2.08 27.41 14.63
N GLN A 320 -0.77 27.08 14.64
CA GLN A 320 0.17 27.38 13.55
C GLN A 320 0.22 26.30 12.49
N PHE A 321 -0.52 25.19 12.65
CA PHE A 321 -0.54 24.08 11.74
C PHE A 321 -1.93 23.89 11.12
N THR A 322 -2.02 23.95 9.82
CA THR A 322 -3.27 23.74 9.06
C THR A 322 -3.34 22.28 8.63
N LEU A 323 -4.30 21.54 9.16
CA LEU A 323 -4.57 20.16 8.76
C LEU A 323 -5.30 20.09 7.44
N LEU A 324 -4.92 19.14 6.60
CA LEU A 324 -5.68 18.74 5.42
C LEU A 324 -6.80 17.77 5.79
N ASN A 325 -6.57 16.95 6.80
CA ASN A 325 -7.54 15.98 7.31
C ASN A 325 -8.75 16.69 7.95
N THR A 326 -9.95 16.16 7.68
CA THR A 326 -11.21 16.60 8.30
C THR A 326 -11.62 15.74 9.50
N GLY A 327 -10.80 14.76 9.88
CA GLY A 327 -11.02 13.84 11.01
C GLY A 327 -9.83 12.92 11.23
N ALA A 328 -9.92 12.12 12.28
CA ALA A 328 -8.90 11.15 12.66
C ALA A 328 -8.68 10.08 11.58
N SER A 329 -7.43 9.76 11.32
CA SER A 329 -6.99 8.80 10.32
C SER A 329 -5.58 8.32 10.65
N PRO A 330 -5.16 7.12 10.23
CA PRO A 330 -3.78 6.66 10.44
C PRO A 330 -2.74 7.48 9.68
N VAL A 331 -3.16 8.31 8.73
CA VAL A 331 -2.29 9.20 7.95
C VAL A 331 -2.82 10.63 8.08
N ILE A 332 -2.06 11.50 8.69
CA ILE A 332 -2.44 12.90 8.93
C ILE A 332 -1.44 13.81 8.25
N SER A 333 -1.94 14.69 7.40
CA SER A 333 -1.15 15.66 6.62
C SER A 333 -1.58 17.09 6.90
N GLY A 334 -0.62 18.01 6.86
CA GLY A 334 -0.88 19.43 7.03
C GLY A 334 0.34 20.27 6.69
N TYR A 335 0.23 21.58 6.88
CA TYR A 335 1.32 22.52 6.64
C TYR A 335 1.28 23.69 7.62
N ALA A 336 2.42 24.30 7.85
CA ALA A 336 2.51 25.56 8.59
C ALA A 336 2.69 26.71 7.58
N PRO A 337 1.76 27.69 7.49
CA PRO A 337 1.80 28.73 6.44
C PRO A 337 3.09 29.57 6.40
N LYS A 338 3.79 29.68 7.53
CA LYS A 338 5.00 30.50 7.66
C LYS A 338 6.29 29.69 7.65
N THR A 339 6.24 28.36 7.57
CA THR A 339 7.41 27.50 7.71
C THR A 339 7.39 26.37 6.72
N ASP A 340 8.49 26.19 6.02
CA ASP A 340 8.66 25.10 5.05
C ASP A 340 8.58 23.72 5.73
N SER A 341 7.77 22.80 5.18
CA SER A 341 7.52 21.48 5.75
C SER A 341 8.75 20.58 5.75
N HIS A 342 9.69 20.76 4.80
CA HIS A 342 10.95 20.01 4.81
C HIS A 342 11.81 20.40 6.01
N ARG A 343 11.87 21.71 6.32
CA ARG A 343 12.57 22.20 7.52
C ARG A 343 11.94 21.67 8.79
N LEU A 344 10.60 21.63 8.87
CA LEU A 344 9.89 21.06 10.02
C LEU A 344 10.23 19.59 10.23
N SER A 345 10.24 18.77 9.16
CA SER A 345 10.62 17.36 9.22
C SER A 345 12.06 17.18 9.71
N VAL A 346 13.01 17.99 9.22
CA VAL A 346 14.42 17.96 9.68
C VAL A 346 14.55 18.32 11.16
N PHE A 347 13.80 19.31 11.63
CA PHE A 347 13.83 19.68 13.07
C PHE A 347 13.23 18.58 13.95
N LEU A 348 12.11 17.99 13.53
CA LEU A 348 11.50 16.87 14.25
C LEU A 348 12.45 15.67 14.35
N SER A 349 13.17 15.35 13.28
CA SER A 349 14.11 14.23 13.27
C SER A 349 15.27 14.42 14.28
N ARG A 350 15.68 15.65 14.56
CA ARG A 350 16.68 15.95 15.61
C ARG A 350 16.18 15.65 17.02
N HIS A 351 14.87 15.53 17.19
CA HIS A 351 14.21 15.16 18.45
C HIS A 351 13.70 13.71 18.43
N GLY A 352 14.20 12.89 17.50
CA GLY A 352 13.83 11.48 17.37
C GLY A 352 12.51 11.22 16.62
N VAL A 353 11.79 12.25 16.19
CA VAL A 353 10.49 12.11 15.51
C VAL A 353 10.68 12.06 14.01
N MET A 354 10.45 10.89 13.41
CA MET A 354 10.64 10.62 11.98
C MET A 354 9.31 10.77 11.22
N THR A 355 9.23 11.80 10.37
CA THR A 355 8.04 12.17 9.60
C THR A 355 8.40 12.36 8.13
N ARG A 356 7.40 12.43 7.27
CA ARG A 356 7.58 12.68 5.83
C ARG A 356 7.14 14.09 5.46
N SER A 357 7.90 14.74 4.56
CA SER A 357 7.52 16.04 3.98
C SER A 357 7.49 15.96 2.45
N GLY A 358 6.64 16.79 1.81
CA GLY A 358 6.52 16.89 0.36
C GLY A 358 5.11 16.74 -0.17
N TYR A 359 4.99 16.30 -1.44
CA TYR A 359 3.71 16.06 -2.12
C TYR A 359 3.29 14.57 -2.14
N PHE A 360 4.02 13.69 -1.46
CA PHE A 360 3.71 12.26 -1.25
C PHE A 360 3.32 11.50 -2.52
N CYS A 361 3.92 11.86 -3.67
CA CYS A 361 3.56 11.33 -4.98
C CYS A 361 2.08 11.54 -5.37
N ALA A 362 1.44 12.60 -4.86
CA ALA A 362 0.08 13.05 -5.22
C ALA A 362 0.12 14.50 -5.75
N HIS A 363 1.08 14.79 -6.66
CA HIS A 363 1.37 16.14 -7.14
C HIS A 363 0.17 16.79 -7.84
N HIS A 364 -0.59 16.00 -8.62
CA HIS A 364 -1.77 16.52 -9.30
C HIS A 364 -2.78 17.07 -8.30
N TYR A 365 -3.12 16.28 -7.29
CA TYR A 365 -4.08 16.67 -6.25
C TYR A 365 -3.58 17.86 -5.43
N LEU A 366 -2.42 17.72 -4.80
CA LEU A 366 -1.94 18.70 -3.82
C LEU A 366 -1.47 20.00 -4.46
N LYS A 367 -0.75 19.92 -5.58
CA LYS A 367 -0.13 21.10 -6.20
C LYS A 367 -1.03 21.73 -7.27
N GLN A 368 -1.67 20.93 -8.15
CA GLN A 368 -2.42 21.47 -9.28
C GLN A 368 -3.89 21.75 -8.91
N GLN A 369 -4.57 20.85 -8.19
CA GLN A 369 -5.97 21.06 -7.83
C GLN A 369 -6.12 21.94 -6.58
N LEU A 370 -5.37 21.69 -5.52
CA LEU A 370 -5.50 22.41 -4.25
C LEU A 370 -4.56 23.62 -4.10
N GLY A 371 -3.55 23.77 -4.95
CA GLY A 371 -2.58 24.87 -4.86
C GLY A 371 -1.77 24.90 -3.57
N LEU A 372 -1.62 23.76 -2.87
CA LEU A 372 -0.97 23.69 -1.58
C LEU A 372 0.56 23.66 -1.68
N PRO A 373 1.27 24.17 -0.66
CA PRO A 373 2.72 23.96 -0.52
C PRO A 373 3.02 22.49 -0.19
N PRO A 374 4.31 22.08 -0.18
CA PRO A 374 4.70 20.79 0.37
C PRO A 374 4.15 20.60 1.79
N LEU A 375 3.59 19.43 2.10
CA LEU A 375 2.99 19.11 3.39
C LEU A 375 3.96 18.38 4.30
N LEU A 376 3.69 18.37 5.60
CA LEU A 376 4.24 17.46 6.60
C LEU A 376 3.20 16.36 6.84
N ARG A 377 3.64 15.09 6.87
CA ARG A 377 2.78 13.93 7.08
C ARG A 377 3.27 13.09 8.24
N PHE A 378 2.36 12.77 9.13
CA PHE A 378 2.51 11.80 10.20
C PHE A 378 1.72 10.55 9.83
N SER A 379 2.30 9.37 9.97
CA SER A 379 1.60 8.12 9.69
C SER A 379 1.96 7.03 10.67
N LEU A 380 0.92 6.43 11.24
CA LEU A 380 0.97 5.47 12.32
C LEU A 380 1.23 4.04 11.82
N GLY A 381 1.87 3.24 12.67
CA GLY A 381 2.00 1.81 12.52
C GLY A 381 1.66 1.08 13.83
N LEU A 382 1.59 -0.25 13.79
CA LEU A 382 1.27 -1.08 14.96
C LEU A 382 2.36 -1.03 16.05
N HIS A 383 3.53 -0.51 15.74
CA HIS A 383 4.61 -0.23 16.69
C HIS A 383 4.41 1.08 17.47
N SER A 384 3.53 1.97 17.00
CA SER A 384 3.31 3.28 17.63
C SER A 384 2.59 3.14 18.98
N THR A 385 2.95 3.99 19.94
CA THR A 385 2.40 4.03 21.29
C THR A 385 1.77 5.37 21.61
N ASP A 386 1.04 5.48 22.71
CA ASP A 386 0.50 6.76 23.21
C ASP A 386 1.63 7.74 23.51
N ASP A 387 2.71 7.27 24.15
CA ASP A 387 3.85 8.07 24.51
C ASP A 387 4.58 8.63 23.27
N ASP A 388 4.69 7.83 22.21
CA ASP A 388 5.24 8.28 20.91
C ASP A 388 4.42 9.47 20.36
N ILE A 389 3.09 9.39 20.45
CA ILE A 389 2.19 10.45 19.98
C ILE A 389 2.35 11.72 20.83
N ASP A 390 2.35 11.58 22.15
CA ASP A 390 2.46 12.73 23.08
C ASP A 390 3.80 13.46 22.88
N VAL A 391 4.90 12.73 22.82
CA VAL A 391 6.23 13.28 22.58
C VAL A 391 6.31 13.96 21.21
N ALA A 392 5.71 13.36 20.18
CA ALA A 392 5.69 13.94 18.83
C ALA A 392 4.89 15.25 18.78
N VAL A 393 3.69 15.28 19.37
CA VAL A 393 2.82 16.46 19.42
C VAL A 393 3.47 17.58 20.26
N ASP A 394 4.03 17.26 21.41
CA ASP A 394 4.73 18.21 22.28
C ASP A 394 5.96 18.80 21.58
N SER A 395 6.79 17.96 20.96
CA SER A 395 7.98 18.41 20.23
C SER A 395 7.61 19.33 19.08
N PHE A 396 6.56 19.00 18.33
CA PHE A 396 6.07 19.79 17.21
C PHE A 396 5.46 21.12 17.68
N THR A 397 4.70 21.10 18.78
CA THR A 397 4.12 22.32 19.39
C THR A 397 5.20 23.28 19.85
N ARG A 398 6.23 22.80 20.56
CA ARG A 398 7.38 23.62 21.00
C ARG A 398 8.14 24.21 19.83
N LEU A 399 8.36 23.42 18.78
CA LEU A 399 9.02 23.85 17.55
C LEU A 399 8.29 25.02 16.92
N LEU A 400 6.97 24.91 16.68
CA LEU A 400 6.18 25.97 16.04
C LEU A 400 6.03 27.22 16.92
N LYS A 401 6.01 27.08 18.26
CA LYS A 401 6.06 28.23 19.19
C LYS A 401 7.40 28.96 19.15
N GLY A 402 8.50 28.24 18.95
CA GLY A 402 9.85 28.82 18.89
C GLY A 402 10.20 29.49 17.56
N LEU A 403 9.41 29.29 16.52
CA LEU A 403 9.58 29.84 15.16
C LEU A 403 8.77 31.17 14.95
N ARG A 404 8.33 31.83 16.03
CA ARG A 404 7.59 33.10 16.01
C ARG A 404 8.46 34.28 15.64
#